data_a48a40847dc627546355d664f41903ab
#
_entry.id   a48a40847dc627546355d664f41903ab
#
_cell.length_a   1.000
_cell.length_b   1.000
_cell.length_c   1.000
_cell.angle_alpha   90.00
_cell.angle_beta   90.00
_cell.angle_gamma   90.00
#
_symmetry.space_group_name_H-M   'P 1'
#
loop_
_entity.id
_entity.type
_entity.pdbx_description
1 polymer ?
#
loop_
_entity_poly.entity_id
_entity_poly.type
_entity_poly.pdbx_seq_one_letter_code
_entity_poly.pdbx_strand_id
1 'polypeptide(L)'
;LSRFHFMYRKRIWNEKENSYLGWERKRGMLNQFNEYLLGHELNPFRENTIKEEIQKEETITLPKFKYIITLDADTDLILNSALELIGAMAHILNTPVVDPKKNVVVEGYGIMQPRVGVNLDISYQTLFTQIFAGAGGIDSYTNAISDIYQDNFQEGIFTGKGIYNLEVFSKVLRNAIPENTVLSHDLLEGNYLRCGLASDVVLMDGYPTKYNSFMTRLTRWIRGDWQII
;
A
#
# COMPACT_ATOMS: atom_id res chain seq x y z
N LEU A 1 7.23 -9.27 21.73
CA LEU A 1 6.92 -7.93 21.18
C LEU A 1 5.49 -7.52 21.52
N SER A 2 5.29 -6.25 21.85
CA SER A 2 3.95 -5.66 21.99
C SER A 2 3.19 -5.70 20.66
N ARG A 3 1.86 -5.46 20.72
CA ARG A 3 1.03 -5.50 19.50
C ARG A 3 1.06 -4.20 18.70
N PHE A 4 1.43 -3.09 19.33
CA PHE A 4 1.43 -1.78 18.74
C PHE A 4 2.81 -1.15 18.84
N HIS A 5 3.30 -0.67 17.71
CA HIS A 5 4.61 -0.04 17.62
C HIS A 5 4.52 1.29 16.88
N PHE A 6 5.37 2.22 17.29
CA PHE A 6 5.52 3.52 16.66
C PHE A 6 6.89 3.63 16.01
N MET A 7 6.91 4.11 14.76
CA MET A 7 8.13 4.34 14.00
C MET A 7 8.09 5.71 13.34
N TYR A 8 9.10 6.53 13.59
CA TYR A 8 9.20 7.87 13.07
C TYR A 8 10.46 8.05 12.22
N ARG A 9 10.29 8.57 10.99
CA ARG A 9 11.38 8.88 10.07
C ARG A 9 11.76 10.36 10.13
N LYS A 10 13.05 10.65 9.96
CA LYS A 10 13.53 12.01 9.77
C LYS A 10 13.06 12.58 8.44
N ARG A 11 12.59 13.83 8.43
CA ARG A 11 12.37 14.57 7.19
C ARG A 11 13.70 15.07 6.66
N ILE A 12 13.91 14.94 5.36
CA ILE A 12 15.07 15.43 4.63
C ILE A 12 14.63 16.45 3.58
N TRP A 13 15.53 17.34 3.21
CA TRP A 13 15.26 18.29 2.13
C TRP A 13 15.19 17.57 0.80
N ASN A 14 14.15 17.83 0.02
CA ASN A 14 14.00 17.34 -1.34
C ASN A 14 14.06 18.52 -2.31
N GLU A 15 15.09 18.56 -3.16
CA GLU A 15 15.33 19.66 -4.08
C GLU A 15 14.23 19.78 -5.16
N LYS A 16 13.74 18.65 -5.69
CA LYS A 16 12.68 18.64 -6.71
C LYS A 16 11.35 19.17 -6.20
N GLU A 17 11.01 18.87 -4.96
CA GLU A 17 9.76 19.30 -4.32
C GLU A 17 9.92 20.60 -3.54
N ASN A 18 11.16 21.13 -3.42
CA ASN A 18 11.49 22.32 -2.65
C ASN A 18 10.87 22.33 -1.24
N SER A 19 10.96 21.18 -0.54
CA SER A 19 10.33 20.99 0.77
C SER A 19 10.99 19.89 1.60
N TYR A 20 10.83 19.96 2.94
CA TYR A 20 11.22 18.89 3.84
C TYR A 20 10.15 17.81 3.89
N LEU A 21 10.50 16.58 3.46
CA LEU A 21 9.61 15.42 3.50
C LEU A 21 10.37 14.14 3.86
N GLY A 22 9.64 13.09 4.23
CA GLY A 22 10.25 11.76 4.36
C GLY A 22 10.72 11.27 2.98
N TRP A 23 11.93 10.68 2.93
CA TRP A 23 12.49 10.14 1.70
C TRP A 23 11.45 9.28 0.95
N GLU A 24 11.21 9.59 -0.32
CA GLU A 24 10.23 8.89 -1.18
C GLU A 24 8.83 8.70 -0.56
N ARG A 25 8.44 9.52 0.40
CA ARG A 25 7.10 9.54 1.01
C ARG A 25 6.66 8.15 1.52
N LYS A 26 5.48 7.64 1.12
CA LYS A 26 4.94 6.32 1.53
C LYS A 26 5.81 5.19 0.99
N ARG A 27 6.20 5.23 -0.29
CA ARG A 27 7.08 4.22 -0.90
C ARG A 27 8.38 4.03 -0.12
N GLY A 28 9.08 5.11 0.15
CA GLY A 28 10.32 5.06 0.92
C GLY A 28 10.12 4.59 2.36
N MET A 29 8.95 4.91 2.96
CA MET A 29 8.60 4.38 4.28
C MET A 29 8.45 2.87 4.24
N LEU A 30 7.71 2.34 3.28
CA LEU A 30 7.50 0.91 3.13
C LEU A 30 8.81 0.18 2.81
N ASN A 31 9.62 0.72 1.90
CA ASN A 31 10.92 0.13 1.57
C ASN A 31 11.82 0.05 2.80
N GLN A 32 12.01 1.13 3.53
CA GLN A 32 12.83 1.14 4.74
C GLN A 32 12.28 0.22 5.83
N PHE A 33 10.97 0.18 5.98
CA PHE A 33 10.30 -0.73 6.93
C PHE A 33 10.53 -2.19 6.56
N ASN A 34 10.35 -2.55 5.28
CA ASN A 34 10.54 -3.90 4.78
C ASN A 34 11.99 -4.36 4.93
N GLU A 35 12.97 -3.54 4.56
CA GLU A 35 14.39 -3.86 4.71
C GLU A 35 14.79 -4.02 6.20
N TYR A 36 14.20 -3.21 7.08
CA TYR A 36 14.39 -3.36 8.52
C TYR A 36 13.80 -4.69 9.04
N LEU A 37 12.57 -5.06 8.63
CA LEU A 37 11.94 -6.33 9.03
C LEU A 37 12.68 -7.55 8.50
N LEU A 38 13.31 -7.45 7.33
CA LEU A 38 14.12 -8.50 6.73
C LEU A 38 15.55 -8.57 7.32
N GLY A 39 15.93 -7.60 8.15
CA GLY A 39 17.27 -7.52 8.73
C GLY A 39 18.37 -7.08 7.74
N HIS A 40 18.00 -6.52 6.61
CA HIS A 40 18.95 -6.06 5.58
C HIS A 40 19.51 -4.66 5.87
N GLU A 41 18.77 -3.83 6.59
CA GLU A 41 19.21 -2.49 6.99
C GLU A 41 19.22 -2.33 8.51
N LEU A 42 20.20 -1.56 8.99
CA LEU A 42 20.20 -1.03 10.35
C LEU A 42 19.05 -0.01 10.45
N ASN A 43 18.35 -0.01 11.57
CA ASN A 43 17.19 0.82 11.86
C ASN A 43 17.22 2.22 11.19
N PRO A 44 16.42 2.46 10.13
CA PRO A 44 16.38 3.75 9.42
C PRO A 44 15.51 4.80 10.13
N PHE A 45 14.85 4.39 11.21
CA PHE A 45 13.90 5.22 11.95
C PHE A 45 14.64 6.00 13.07
N ARG A 46 14.25 7.25 13.25
CA ARG A 46 14.72 8.08 14.38
C ARG A 46 14.19 7.55 15.71
N GLU A 47 12.89 7.19 15.70
CA GLU A 47 12.22 6.56 16.84
C GLU A 47 11.65 5.22 16.35
N ASN A 48 11.90 4.17 17.10
CA ASN A 48 11.48 2.81 16.77
C ASN A 48 11.26 2.01 18.04
N THR A 49 10.01 1.88 18.43
CA THR A 49 9.63 1.19 19.67
C THR A 49 9.86 -0.32 19.61
N ILE A 50 9.92 -0.95 18.43
CA ILE A 50 10.33 -2.35 18.29
C ILE A 50 11.79 -2.51 18.73
N LYS A 51 12.67 -1.63 18.23
CA LYS A 51 14.08 -1.67 18.58
C LYS A 51 14.30 -1.43 20.08
N GLU A 52 13.57 -0.48 20.66
CA GLU A 52 13.63 -0.19 22.10
C GLU A 52 13.18 -1.38 22.95
N GLU A 53 12.13 -2.10 22.50
CA GLU A 53 11.64 -3.30 23.20
C GLU A 53 12.65 -4.45 23.11
N ILE A 54 13.22 -4.70 21.92
CA ILE A 54 14.28 -5.70 21.73
C ILE A 54 15.52 -5.39 22.57
N GLN A 55 15.90 -4.12 22.68
CA GLN A 55 17.06 -3.72 23.49
C GLN A 55 16.83 -3.83 25.01
N LYS A 56 15.59 -3.75 25.49
CA LYS A 56 15.25 -3.91 26.90
C LYS A 56 15.27 -5.39 27.33
N GLU A 57 14.95 -6.29 26.42
CA GLU A 57 14.90 -7.73 26.66
C GLU A 57 15.76 -8.46 25.62
N GLU A 58 16.98 -8.83 26.00
CA GLU A 58 17.96 -9.50 25.10
C GLU A 58 17.45 -10.83 24.51
N THR A 59 16.39 -11.40 25.08
CA THR A 59 15.78 -12.66 24.62
C THR A 59 14.77 -12.44 23.47
N ILE A 60 14.33 -11.21 23.22
CA ILE A 60 13.37 -10.90 22.16
C ILE A 60 14.10 -10.75 20.83
N THR A 61 13.79 -11.62 19.89
CA THR A 61 14.21 -11.50 18.49
C THR A 61 13.08 -11.03 17.60
N LEU A 62 13.40 -10.34 16.51
CA LEU A 62 12.40 -9.93 15.52
C LEU A 62 11.81 -11.20 14.87
N PRO A 63 10.47 -11.39 14.93
CA PRO A 63 9.85 -12.55 14.30
C PRO A 63 9.98 -12.48 12.77
N LYS A 64 9.92 -13.64 12.12
CA LYS A 64 9.90 -13.69 10.66
C LYS A 64 8.50 -13.32 10.15
N PHE A 65 8.39 -12.16 9.49
CA PHE A 65 7.16 -11.71 8.86
C PHE A 65 7.06 -12.27 7.43
N LYS A 66 5.88 -12.72 7.04
CA LYS A 66 5.61 -13.22 5.67
C LYS A 66 4.80 -12.22 4.85
N TYR A 67 3.79 -11.62 5.46
CA TYR A 67 2.87 -10.69 4.81
C TYR A 67 2.83 -9.36 5.55
N ILE A 68 2.63 -8.31 4.79
CA ILE A 68 2.37 -6.95 5.29
C ILE A 68 1.02 -6.49 4.74
N ILE A 69 0.16 -5.96 5.61
CA ILE A 69 -1.04 -5.23 5.22
C ILE A 69 -0.73 -3.74 5.34
N THR A 70 -0.87 -3.01 4.24
CA THR A 70 -0.68 -1.56 4.22
C THR A 70 -2.03 -0.86 4.10
N LEU A 71 -2.20 0.21 4.88
CA LEU A 71 -3.39 1.05 4.92
C LEU A 71 -2.98 2.52 4.82
N ASP A 72 -3.89 3.37 4.37
CA ASP A 72 -3.74 4.81 4.51
C ASP A 72 -4.26 5.26 5.90
N ALA A 73 -3.92 6.49 6.29
CA ALA A 73 -4.32 7.01 7.59
C ALA A 73 -5.85 7.19 7.76
N ASP A 74 -6.56 7.23 6.64
CA ASP A 74 -8.02 7.37 6.54
C ASP A 74 -8.72 6.07 6.12
N THR A 75 -8.01 4.93 6.16
CA THR A 75 -8.55 3.62 5.80
C THR A 75 -8.87 2.81 7.03
N ASP A 76 -10.13 2.37 7.13
CA ASP A 76 -10.62 1.49 8.18
C ASP A 76 -10.54 0.02 7.76
N LEU A 77 -9.92 -0.81 8.60
CA LEU A 77 -9.86 -2.25 8.46
C LEU A 77 -11.13 -2.87 9.08
N ILE A 78 -12.00 -3.39 8.24
CA ILE A 78 -13.24 -4.03 8.68
C ILE A 78 -12.93 -5.34 9.40
N LEU A 79 -13.82 -5.75 10.30
CA LEU A 79 -13.73 -7.01 11.03
C LEU A 79 -13.55 -8.19 10.05
N ASN A 80 -12.58 -9.05 10.32
CA ASN A 80 -12.17 -10.22 9.54
C ASN A 80 -11.43 -9.91 8.22
N SER A 81 -11.47 -8.71 7.65
CA SER A 81 -10.80 -8.40 6.37
C SER A 81 -9.31 -8.75 6.36
N ALA A 82 -8.61 -8.57 7.48
CA ALA A 82 -7.20 -8.97 7.58
C ALA A 82 -6.99 -10.48 7.42
N LEU A 83 -7.85 -11.29 8.06
CA LEU A 83 -7.77 -12.76 7.97
C LEU A 83 -8.13 -13.25 6.57
N GLU A 84 -9.12 -12.65 5.94
CA GLU A 84 -9.54 -12.96 4.58
C GLU A 84 -8.43 -12.62 3.58
N LEU A 85 -7.80 -11.44 3.69
CA LEU A 85 -6.64 -11.07 2.87
C LEU A 85 -5.46 -12.03 3.06
N ILE A 86 -5.15 -12.41 4.31
CA ILE A 86 -4.10 -13.39 4.59
C ILE A 86 -4.45 -14.74 3.98
N GLY A 87 -5.71 -15.18 4.10
CA GLY A 87 -6.20 -16.43 3.52
C GLY A 87 -6.08 -16.45 1.99
N ALA A 88 -6.50 -15.37 1.33
CA ALA A 88 -6.38 -15.20 -0.11
C ALA A 88 -4.91 -15.21 -0.55
N MET A 89 -4.04 -14.46 0.13
CA MET A 89 -2.61 -14.38 -0.20
C MET A 89 -1.85 -15.69 0.10
N ALA A 90 -2.31 -16.46 1.08
CA ALA A 90 -1.70 -17.75 1.46
C ALA A 90 -2.19 -18.93 0.61
N HIS A 91 -3.21 -18.72 -0.23
CA HIS A 91 -3.74 -19.77 -1.09
C HIS A 91 -2.67 -20.26 -2.07
N ILE A 92 -2.57 -21.59 -2.26
CA ILE A 92 -1.49 -22.20 -3.03
C ILE A 92 -1.42 -21.72 -4.49
N LEU A 93 -2.56 -21.47 -5.13
CA LEU A 93 -2.64 -20.96 -6.50
C LEU A 93 -2.22 -19.49 -6.63
N ASN A 94 -2.17 -18.76 -5.52
CA ASN A 94 -1.77 -17.35 -5.47
C ASN A 94 -0.31 -17.16 -5.07
N THR A 95 0.44 -18.27 -4.91
CA THR A 95 1.88 -18.20 -4.56
C THR A 95 2.65 -17.52 -5.68
N PRO A 96 3.36 -16.39 -5.40
CA PRO A 96 4.06 -15.64 -6.43
C PRO A 96 5.27 -16.37 -6.97
N VAL A 97 5.41 -16.42 -8.30
CA VAL A 97 6.59 -16.90 -9.02
C VAL A 97 7.26 -15.71 -9.71
N VAL A 98 8.53 -15.48 -9.37
CA VAL A 98 9.31 -14.36 -9.93
C VAL A 98 10.17 -14.84 -11.09
N ASP A 99 10.04 -14.20 -12.26
CA ASP A 99 10.94 -14.41 -13.40
C ASP A 99 12.33 -13.85 -13.03
N PRO A 100 13.39 -14.68 -13.02
CA PRO A 100 14.71 -14.24 -12.59
C PRO A 100 15.40 -13.29 -13.59
N LYS A 101 14.94 -13.25 -14.86
CA LYS A 101 15.52 -12.38 -15.90
C LYS A 101 14.86 -11.00 -15.90
N LYS A 102 13.54 -10.96 -15.77
CA LYS A 102 12.75 -9.72 -15.81
C LYS A 102 12.60 -9.10 -14.42
N ASN A 103 12.81 -9.88 -13.37
CA ASN A 103 12.57 -9.50 -11.97
C ASN A 103 11.15 -8.97 -11.72
N VAL A 104 10.16 -9.67 -12.27
CA VAL A 104 8.72 -9.40 -12.09
C VAL A 104 8.01 -10.69 -11.71
N VAL A 105 6.85 -10.58 -11.06
CA VAL A 105 5.99 -11.72 -10.77
C VAL A 105 5.24 -12.12 -12.05
N VAL A 106 5.32 -13.39 -12.44
CA VAL A 106 4.69 -13.92 -13.68
C VAL A 106 3.56 -14.90 -13.41
N GLU A 107 3.53 -15.55 -12.25
CA GLU A 107 2.44 -16.43 -11.81
C GLU A 107 2.11 -16.14 -10.36
N GLY A 108 0.88 -16.42 -9.94
CA GLY A 108 0.39 -16.04 -8.62
C GLY A 108 0.34 -14.52 -8.43
N TYR A 109 0.40 -14.05 -7.21
CA TYR A 109 0.29 -12.62 -6.87
C TYR A 109 1.28 -12.24 -5.78
N GLY A 110 2.13 -11.26 -6.04
CA GLY A 110 3.04 -10.68 -5.05
C GLY A 110 2.32 -9.68 -4.14
N ILE A 111 1.21 -9.11 -4.63
CA ILE A 111 0.40 -8.12 -3.96
C ILE A 111 -1.08 -8.35 -4.28
N MET A 112 -1.98 -8.03 -3.34
CA MET A 112 -3.44 -8.09 -3.56
C MET A 112 -4.11 -6.80 -3.10
N GLN A 113 -5.02 -6.33 -3.94
CA GLN A 113 -5.87 -5.17 -3.73
C GLN A 113 -7.25 -5.64 -3.27
N PRO A 114 -7.74 -5.27 -2.07
CA PRO A 114 -9.14 -5.44 -1.71
C PRO A 114 -10.01 -4.35 -2.36
N ARG A 115 -11.31 -4.55 -2.35
CA ARG A 115 -12.26 -3.48 -2.66
C ARG A 115 -12.16 -2.36 -1.65
N VAL A 116 -12.33 -1.11 -2.11
CA VAL A 116 -12.32 0.07 -1.24
C VAL A 116 -13.66 0.78 -1.36
N GLY A 117 -14.43 0.77 -0.28
CA GLY A 117 -15.68 1.51 -0.15
C GLY A 117 -15.46 2.85 0.54
N VAL A 118 -16.47 3.71 0.54
CA VAL A 118 -16.51 4.95 1.30
C VAL A 118 -17.36 4.74 2.55
N ASN A 119 -16.88 5.24 3.70
CA ASN A 119 -17.64 5.20 4.93
C ASN A 119 -18.92 6.04 4.77
N LEU A 120 -20.09 5.41 5.01
CA LEU A 120 -21.41 6.04 4.86
C LEU A 120 -21.59 7.26 5.77
N ASP A 121 -21.02 7.25 6.96
CA ASP A 121 -21.09 8.38 7.88
C ASP A 121 -20.47 9.66 7.29
N ILE A 122 -19.45 9.51 6.47
CA ILE A 122 -18.80 10.62 5.79
C ILE A 122 -19.65 11.14 4.63
N SER A 123 -20.39 10.26 3.96
CA SER A 123 -21.24 10.63 2.80
C SER A 123 -22.34 11.63 3.16
N TYR A 124 -22.72 11.73 4.43
CA TYR A 124 -23.76 12.64 4.89
C TYR A 124 -23.26 13.91 5.60
N GLN A 125 -21.96 14.09 5.77
CA GLN A 125 -21.42 15.20 6.55
C GLN A 125 -21.56 16.57 5.91
N THR A 126 -21.48 16.67 4.58
CA THR A 126 -21.59 17.95 3.85
C THR A 126 -22.41 17.78 2.59
N LEU A 127 -22.94 18.91 2.05
CA LEU A 127 -23.63 18.87 0.75
C LEU A 127 -22.72 18.34 -0.37
N PHE A 128 -21.44 18.67 -0.31
CA PHE A 128 -20.43 18.14 -1.25
C PHE A 128 -20.35 16.60 -1.17
N THR A 129 -20.21 16.03 0.02
CA THR A 129 -20.14 14.58 0.17
C THR A 129 -21.44 13.88 -0.20
N GLN A 130 -22.60 14.49 0.10
CA GLN A 130 -23.90 13.94 -0.32
C GLN A 130 -24.05 13.81 -1.84
N ILE A 131 -23.44 14.73 -2.59
CA ILE A 131 -23.53 14.73 -4.05
C ILE A 131 -22.43 13.84 -4.68
N PHE A 132 -21.21 13.89 -4.16
CA PHE A 132 -20.01 13.32 -4.81
C PHE A 132 -19.51 12.03 -4.16
N ALA A 133 -19.70 11.80 -2.86
CA ALA A 133 -19.32 10.56 -2.18
C ALA A 133 -20.40 9.48 -2.39
N GLY A 134 -20.59 9.07 -3.63
CA GLY A 134 -21.55 8.02 -3.97
C GLY A 134 -21.08 6.62 -3.57
N ALA A 135 -21.95 5.63 -3.79
CA ALA A 135 -21.66 4.21 -3.54
C ALA A 135 -20.47 3.65 -4.36
N GLY A 136 -20.00 4.42 -5.37
CA GLY A 136 -18.86 4.08 -6.23
C GLY A 136 -17.49 4.29 -5.62
N GLY A 137 -17.35 4.81 -4.39
CA GLY A 137 -16.04 5.08 -3.78
C GLY A 137 -15.28 6.22 -4.46
N ILE A 138 -13.99 6.35 -4.12
CA ILE A 138 -13.11 7.38 -4.69
C ILE A 138 -12.53 6.92 -6.03
N ASP A 139 -12.43 5.62 -6.22
CA ASP A 139 -11.72 4.98 -7.32
C ASP A 139 -12.60 3.89 -7.95
N SER A 140 -12.87 4.01 -9.24
CA SER A 140 -13.68 3.04 -9.98
C SER A 140 -13.02 1.66 -10.10
N TYR A 141 -11.69 1.59 -10.02
CA TYR A 141 -10.94 0.33 -10.18
C TYR A 141 -11.09 -0.64 -9.01
N THR A 142 -11.39 -0.13 -7.82
CA THR A 142 -11.46 -0.94 -6.60
C THR A 142 -12.89 -1.28 -6.17
N ASN A 143 -13.90 -0.83 -6.91
CA ASN A 143 -15.30 -1.01 -6.55
C ASN A 143 -16.00 -2.16 -7.27
N ALA A 144 -15.48 -2.60 -8.38
CA ALA A 144 -16.12 -3.62 -9.18
C ALA A 144 -15.98 -5.00 -8.53
N ILE A 145 -17.08 -5.74 -8.47
CA ILE A 145 -17.07 -7.18 -8.12
C ILE A 145 -16.42 -7.98 -9.25
N SER A 146 -16.60 -7.51 -10.49
CA SER A 146 -16.00 -8.04 -11.71
C SER A 146 -15.39 -6.88 -12.48
N ASP A 147 -14.09 -6.95 -12.71
CA ASP A 147 -13.33 -6.00 -13.51
C ASP A 147 -12.90 -6.71 -14.80
N ILE A 148 -13.25 -6.14 -15.97
CA ILE A 148 -12.91 -6.68 -17.28
C ILE A 148 -11.40 -6.91 -17.42
N TYR A 149 -10.57 -6.05 -16.83
CA TYR A 149 -9.11 -6.20 -16.85
C TYR A 149 -8.67 -7.41 -16.02
N GLN A 150 -9.16 -7.53 -14.78
CA GLN A 150 -8.90 -8.70 -13.93
C GLN A 150 -9.39 -10.00 -14.58
N ASP A 151 -10.58 -10.00 -15.19
CA ASP A 151 -11.19 -11.19 -15.77
C ASP A 151 -10.43 -11.67 -17.02
N ASN A 152 -9.91 -10.75 -17.85
CA ASN A 152 -9.18 -11.10 -19.08
C ASN A 152 -7.69 -11.34 -18.85
N PHE A 153 -7.04 -10.59 -17.97
CA PHE A 153 -5.60 -10.65 -17.75
C PHE A 153 -5.21 -11.26 -16.41
N GLN A 154 -6.19 -11.53 -15.55
CA GLN A 154 -5.99 -12.04 -14.18
C GLN A 154 -5.07 -11.14 -13.35
N GLU A 155 -5.17 -9.84 -13.58
CA GLU A 155 -4.41 -8.80 -12.90
C GLU A 155 -5.34 -7.65 -12.53
N GLY A 156 -5.24 -7.18 -11.28
CA GLY A 156 -5.92 -6.01 -10.76
C GLY A 156 -5.01 -4.79 -10.73
N ILE A 157 -5.58 -3.66 -10.31
CA ILE A 157 -4.86 -2.39 -10.14
C ILE A 157 -4.61 -2.18 -8.65
N PHE A 158 -3.35 -1.97 -8.27
CA PHE A 158 -3.00 -1.65 -6.89
C PHE A 158 -3.07 -0.14 -6.65
N THR A 159 -3.76 0.26 -5.60
CA THR A 159 -3.99 1.68 -5.23
C THR A 159 -3.36 2.06 -3.88
N GLY A 160 -2.36 1.28 -3.44
CA GLY A 160 -1.58 1.59 -2.25
C GLY A 160 -2.12 1.00 -0.94
N LYS A 161 -3.22 0.23 -0.99
CA LYS A 161 -3.86 -0.41 0.17
C LYS A 161 -4.13 -1.88 -0.12
N GLY A 162 -3.71 -2.76 0.78
CA GLY A 162 -3.90 -4.19 0.59
C GLY A 162 -2.82 -5.01 1.30
N ILE A 163 -2.57 -6.20 0.80
CA ILE A 163 -1.61 -7.14 1.36
C ILE A 163 -0.54 -7.50 0.33
N TYR A 164 0.70 -7.64 0.78
CA TYR A 164 1.78 -8.13 -0.07
C TYR A 164 2.70 -9.13 0.65
N ASN A 165 3.39 -9.95 -0.15
CA ASN A 165 4.44 -10.83 0.32
C ASN A 165 5.72 -10.03 0.54
N LEU A 166 6.21 -9.98 1.79
CA LEU A 166 7.33 -9.14 2.19
C LEU A 166 8.64 -9.44 1.42
N GLU A 167 9.00 -10.72 1.32
CA GLU A 167 10.25 -11.12 0.65
C GLU A 167 10.19 -10.81 -0.87
N VAL A 168 9.05 -11.11 -1.50
CA VAL A 168 8.85 -10.87 -2.94
C VAL A 168 8.79 -9.37 -3.24
N PHE A 169 8.09 -8.58 -2.43
CA PHE A 169 8.03 -7.14 -2.56
C PHE A 169 9.41 -6.50 -2.50
N SER A 170 10.19 -6.82 -1.46
CA SER A 170 11.55 -6.30 -1.32
C SER A 170 12.45 -6.74 -2.46
N LYS A 171 12.42 -8.04 -2.83
CA LYS A 171 13.25 -8.57 -3.91
C LYS A 171 12.98 -7.91 -5.26
N VAL A 172 11.71 -7.78 -5.64
CA VAL A 172 11.29 -7.30 -6.96
C VAL A 172 11.45 -5.78 -7.07
N LEU A 173 11.07 -5.03 -6.03
CA LEU A 173 11.03 -3.57 -6.09
C LEU A 173 12.32 -2.88 -5.64
N ARG A 174 13.29 -3.61 -5.10
CA ARG A 174 14.60 -3.05 -4.78
C ARG A 174 15.27 -2.49 -6.03
N ASN A 175 15.38 -1.21 -6.17
CA ASN A 175 15.94 -0.51 -7.34
C ASN A 175 15.09 -0.58 -8.63
N ALA A 176 13.85 -1.06 -8.59
CA ALA A 176 12.99 -1.11 -9.78
C ALA A 176 12.50 0.28 -10.21
N ILE A 177 12.22 1.14 -9.25
CA ILE A 177 11.68 2.48 -9.48
C ILE A 177 12.72 3.52 -9.05
N PRO A 178 13.25 4.36 -9.98
CA PRO A 178 14.22 5.39 -9.65
C PRO A 178 13.68 6.42 -8.65
N GLU A 179 14.58 7.04 -7.88
CA GLU A 179 14.21 8.05 -6.89
C GLU A 179 13.67 9.32 -7.55
N ASN A 180 12.72 9.96 -6.89
CA ASN A 180 12.12 11.23 -7.30
C ASN A 180 11.53 11.23 -8.73
N THR A 181 11.08 10.08 -9.25
CA THR A 181 10.54 9.99 -10.61
C THR A 181 9.02 10.01 -10.64
N VAL A 182 8.36 9.25 -9.76
CA VAL A 182 6.90 9.07 -9.79
C VAL A 182 6.25 9.32 -8.44
N LEU A 183 5.04 9.89 -8.46
CA LEU A 183 4.18 10.06 -7.29
C LEU A 183 3.22 8.88 -7.12
N SER A 184 2.66 8.36 -8.21
CA SER A 184 1.75 7.19 -8.23
C SER A 184 2.55 5.89 -8.36
N HIS A 185 3.41 5.62 -7.37
CA HIS A 185 4.23 4.41 -7.37
C HIS A 185 3.40 3.13 -7.22
N ASP A 186 2.20 3.21 -6.64
CA ASP A 186 1.32 2.08 -6.36
C ASP A 186 0.99 1.29 -7.65
N LEU A 187 0.68 2.00 -8.75
CA LEU A 187 0.39 1.39 -10.05
C LEU A 187 1.58 0.58 -10.58
N LEU A 188 2.80 1.12 -10.46
CA LEU A 188 4.01 0.42 -10.87
C LEU A 188 4.30 -0.78 -9.97
N GLU A 189 4.14 -0.64 -8.65
CA GLU A 189 4.28 -1.76 -7.71
C GLU A 189 3.33 -2.90 -8.07
N GLY A 190 2.06 -2.58 -8.39
CA GLY A 190 1.08 -3.54 -8.86
C GLY A 190 1.51 -4.29 -10.12
N ASN A 191 2.09 -3.58 -11.10
CA ASN A 191 2.56 -4.18 -12.35
C ASN A 191 3.77 -5.10 -12.15
N TYR A 192 4.76 -4.68 -11.35
CA TYR A 192 5.93 -5.51 -11.05
C TYR A 192 5.59 -6.76 -10.22
N LEU A 193 4.64 -6.64 -9.31
CA LEU A 193 4.27 -7.67 -8.35
C LEU A 193 3.08 -8.52 -8.79
N ARG A 194 2.48 -8.22 -9.94
CA ARG A 194 1.25 -8.84 -10.44
C ARG A 194 0.15 -8.78 -9.39
N CYS A 195 -0.64 -7.70 -9.43
CA CYS A 195 -1.68 -7.45 -8.44
C CYS A 195 -2.89 -8.35 -8.67
N GLY A 196 -3.37 -9.03 -7.63
CA GLY A 196 -4.66 -9.71 -7.63
C GLY A 196 -5.75 -8.82 -7.01
N LEU A 197 -6.98 -8.87 -7.52
CA LEU A 197 -8.14 -8.21 -6.92
C LEU A 197 -8.88 -9.18 -5.99
N ALA A 198 -8.89 -8.90 -4.68
CA ALA A 198 -9.69 -9.62 -3.68
C ALA A 198 -11.06 -8.94 -3.57
N SER A 199 -11.96 -9.24 -4.51
CA SER A 199 -13.25 -8.55 -4.67
C SER A 199 -14.27 -8.81 -3.56
N ASP A 200 -14.09 -9.87 -2.80
CA ASP A 200 -14.90 -10.26 -1.63
C ASP A 200 -14.47 -9.59 -0.33
N VAL A 201 -13.25 -9.03 -0.29
CA VAL A 201 -12.73 -8.30 0.87
C VAL A 201 -12.90 -6.81 0.68
N VAL A 202 -13.43 -6.12 1.70
CA VAL A 202 -13.71 -4.68 1.64
C VAL A 202 -12.92 -3.94 2.73
N LEU A 203 -12.30 -2.83 2.34
CA LEU A 203 -11.79 -1.78 3.23
C LEU A 203 -12.66 -0.54 3.09
N MET A 204 -12.69 0.32 4.09
CA MET A 204 -13.46 1.58 4.04
C MET A 204 -12.53 2.76 4.14
N ASP A 205 -12.63 3.68 3.17
CA ASP A 205 -11.84 4.91 3.11
C ASP A 205 -12.62 6.13 3.58
N GLY A 206 -11.87 7.09 4.11
CA GLY A 206 -12.35 8.44 4.28
C GLY A 206 -12.53 9.17 2.94
N TYR A 207 -13.50 10.08 2.87
CA TYR A 207 -13.74 10.93 1.71
C TYR A 207 -13.50 12.40 2.05
N PRO A 208 -12.87 13.21 1.17
CA PRO A 208 -12.69 14.63 1.41
C PRO A 208 -14.04 15.34 1.58
N THR A 209 -14.23 16.01 2.71
CA THR A 209 -15.50 16.69 3.02
C THR A 209 -15.66 18.05 2.33
N LYS A 210 -14.60 18.57 1.70
CA LYS A 210 -14.59 19.87 1.01
C LYS A 210 -14.08 19.73 -0.42
N TYR A 211 -14.72 20.46 -1.35
CA TYR A 211 -14.34 20.50 -2.76
C TYR A 211 -12.84 20.82 -2.96
N ASN A 212 -12.31 21.83 -2.27
CA ASN A 212 -10.90 22.21 -2.43
C ASN A 212 -9.94 21.07 -2.02
N SER A 213 -10.25 20.34 -0.95
CA SER A 213 -9.46 19.19 -0.51
C SER A 213 -9.52 18.05 -1.53
N PHE A 214 -10.70 17.81 -2.11
CA PHE A 214 -10.90 16.84 -3.18
C PHE A 214 -10.08 17.22 -4.43
N MET A 215 -10.16 18.48 -4.89
CA MET A 215 -9.39 18.94 -6.06
C MET A 215 -7.88 18.87 -5.84
N THR A 216 -7.39 19.18 -4.63
CA THR A 216 -5.97 19.03 -4.30
C THR A 216 -5.52 17.56 -4.36
N ARG A 217 -6.34 16.63 -3.87
CA ARG A 217 -6.10 15.18 -3.97
C ARG A 217 -6.08 14.73 -5.43
N LEU A 218 -7.09 15.10 -6.20
CA LEU A 218 -7.23 14.75 -7.62
C LEU A 218 -6.06 15.29 -8.46
N THR A 219 -5.65 16.54 -8.27
CA THR A 219 -4.50 17.15 -8.95
C THR A 219 -3.22 16.36 -8.68
N ARG A 220 -3.01 15.91 -7.46
CA ARG A 220 -1.84 15.09 -7.10
C ARG A 220 -1.86 13.74 -7.82
N TRP A 221 -3.02 13.08 -7.92
CA TRP A 221 -3.17 11.81 -8.62
C TRP A 221 -2.93 11.97 -10.12
N ILE A 222 -3.61 12.93 -10.77
CA ILE A 222 -3.41 13.24 -12.19
C ILE A 222 -1.92 13.52 -12.49
N ARG A 223 -1.25 14.31 -11.64
CA ARG A 223 0.19 14.56 -11.80
C ARG A 223 1.01 13.27 -11.69
N GLY A 224 0.66 12.38 -10.76
CA GLY A 224 1.33 11.10 -10.59
C GLY A 224 1.15 10.18 -11.80
N ASP A 225 -0.05 10.12 -12.35
CA ASP A 225 -0.37 9.29 -13.52
C ASP A 225 0.37 9.79 -14.77
N TRP A 226 0.42 11.10 -14.99
CA TRP A 226 1.22 11.70 -16.08
C TRP A 226 2.74 11.45 -15.96
N GLN A 227 3.25 11.10 -14.79
CA GLN A 227 4.66 10.76 -14.61
C GLN A 227 4.98 9.30 -15.00
N ILE A 228 3.96 8.47 -15.18
CA ILE A 228 4.12 7.06 -15.56
C ILE A 228 4.16 6.90 -17.09
N ILE A 229 3.56 7.83 -17.84
CA ILE A 229 3.55 7.85 -19.30
C ILE A 229 4.87 8.37 -19.85
#